data_e0df29807e92edbe922e200c430bb281
#
_entry.id   e0df29807e92edbe922e200c430bb281
#
_cell.length_a   1.000
_cell.length_b   1.000
_cell.length_c   1.000
_cell.angle_alpha   90.00
_cell.angle_beta   90.00
_cell.angle_gamma   90.00
#
_symmetry.space_group_name_H-M   'P 1'
#
loop_
_entity.id
_entity.type
_entity.pdbx_description
1 polymer ?
#
loop_
_entity_poly.entity_id
_entity_poly.type
_entity_poly.pdbx_seq_one_letter_code
_entity_poly.pdbx_strand_id
1 'polypeptide(L)'
;DLRHTVPPHISAVVAKAIEKLPADRFDSAKAFIDALDDTSFTYEPASPKAAAAATPPPTTARHPGPTWALAGVAAAVTAFAGLFIGLQVAAPDSVPNQRSGFEHMVDTSLIVSTACCGSALVVSPDGSRIAHLGRADGRTQIFVRPLEQLRSQPVRGTEGARHARFSYDGTWIAFNNANSLMRVPTEGGQPITVAGGVGTVRDIAWLADNTIVYGLDGDGEGLYRVSADGGAPEQITVPGSAAGERAHRYLNPLPGGSVILMTVMPLEAG
;
A
#
# COMPACT_ATOMS: atom_id res chain seq x y z
N ASP A 1 31.85 -5.38 5.09
CA ASP A 1 30.97 -6.06 4.10
C ASP A 1 29.88 -6.84 4.80
N LEU A 2 28.88 -6.15 5.33
CA LEU A 2 27.64 -6.76 5.85
C LEU A 2 26.55 -6.62 4.80
N ARG A 3 26.76 -7.12 3.60
CA ARG A 3 25.65 -7.45 2.72
C ARG A 3 25.06 -8.74 3.27
N HIS A 4 24.01 -8.62 4.05
CA HIS A 4 23.14 -9.77 4.31
C HIS A 4 22.72 -10.30 2.95
N THR A 5 23.19 -11.49 2.61
CA THR A 5 22.86 -12.11 1.35
C THR A 5 21.36 -12.36 1.35
N VAL A 6 20.65 -11.63 0.50
CA VAL A 6 19.21 -11.86 0.33
C VAL A 6 19.02 -13.31 -0.08
N PRO A 7 18.16 -14.08 0.58
CA PRO A 7 17.92 -15.48 0.23
C PRO A 7 17.57 -15.62 -1.26
N PRO A 8 18.05 -16.65 -1.96
CA PRO A 8 17.86 -16.79 -3.41
C PRO A 8 16.39 -16.73 -3.85
N HIS A 9 15.48 -17.36 -3.09
CA HIS A 9 14.04 -17.31 -3.39
C HIS A 9 13.47 -15.88 -3.31
N ILE A 10 13.88 -15.08 -2.32
CA ILE A 10 13.44 -13.68 -2.20
C ILE A 10 13.93 -12.86 -3.42
N SER A 11 15.20 -13.06 -3.83
CA SER A 11 15.73 -12.42 -5.03
C SER A 11 14.93 -12.80 -6.29
N ALA A 12 14.55 -14.07 -6.42
CA ALA A 12 13.75 -14.58 -7.51
C ALA A 12 12.33 -13.98 -7.54
N VAL A 13 11.68 -13.89 -6.36
CA VAL A 13 10.36 -13.28 -6.21
C VAL A 13 10.38 -11.81 -6.59
N VAL A 14 11.36 -11.05 -6.11
CA VAL A 14 11.51 -9.64 -6.44
C VAL A 14 11.77 -9.46 -7.95
N ALA A 15 12.66 -10.26 -8.54
CA ALA A 15 12.94 -10.19 -9.97
C ALA A 15 11.67 -10.36 -10.81
N LYS A 16 10.82 -11.35 -10.49
CA LYS A 16 9.51 -11.54 -11.15
C LYS A 16 8.56 -10.36 -10.93
N ALA A 17 8.52 -9.80 -9.73
CA ALA A 17 7.62 -8.70 -9.40
C ALA A 17 7.91 -7.41 -10.19
N ILE A 18 9.18 -7.18 -10.55
CA ILE A 18 9.63 -5.98 -11.27
C ILE A 18 9.78 -6.19 -12.77
N GLU A 19 9.30 -7.30 -13.34
CA GLU A 19 9.33 -7.53 -14.78
C GLU A 19 8.72 -6.38 -15.57
N LYS A 20 9.26 -6.14 -16.78
CA LYS A 20 8.85 -5.01 -17.62
C LYS A 20 7.41 -5.14 -18.11
N LEU A 21 7.01 -6.35 -18.52
CA LEU A 21 5.64 -6.59 -18.99
C LEU A 21 4.74 -6.98 -17.81
N PRO A 22 3.58 -6.36 -17.65
CA PRO A 22 2.64 -6.73 -16.58
C PRO A 22 2.23 -8.21 -16.60
N ALA A 23 2.17 -8.84 -17.80
CA ALA A 23 1.84 -10.26 -17.96
C ALA A 23 2.89 -11.21 -17.39
N ASP A 24 4.13 -10.75 -17.21
CA ASP A 24 5.23 -11.58 -16.69
C ASP A 24 5.37 -11.44 -15.15
N ARG A 25 4.59 -10.53 -14.54
CA ARG A 25 4.53 -10.33 -13.10
C ARG A 25 3.60 -11.35 -12.43
N PHE A 26 3.44 -11.22 -11.13
CA PHE A 26 2.43 -11.98 -10.39
C PHE A 26 1.02 -11.49 -10.73
N ASP A 27 0.09 -12.41 -10.91
CA ASP A 27 -1.31 -12.09 -11.24
C ASP A 27 -2.04 -11.39 -10.09
N SER A 28 -1.55 -11.53 -8.86
CA SER A 28 -2.15 -10.92 -7.67
C SER A 28 -1.13 -10.68 -6.57
N ALA A 29 -1.44 -9.78 -5.65
CA ALA A 29 -0.66 -9.57 -4.44
C ALA A 29 -0.59 -10.83 -3.58
N LYS A 30 -1.65 -11.65 -3.57
CA LYS A 30 -1.66 -12.93 -2.86
C LYS A 30 -0.61 -13.89 -3.44
N ALA A 31 -0.54 -14.04 -4.77
CA ALA A 31 0.45 -14.88 -5.43
C ALA A 31 1.88 -14.41 -5.15
N PHE A 32 2.10 -13.10 -5.02
CA PHE A 32 3.39 -12.54 -4.61
C PHE A 32 3.73 -12.91 -3.16
N ILE A 33 2.77 -12.80 -2.23
CA ILE A 33 2.96 -13.18 -0.82
C ILE A 33 3.23 -14.68 -0.69
N ASP A 34 2.44 -15.52 -1.33
CA ASP A 34 2.61 -16.98 -1.31
C ASP A 34 4.01 -17.37 -1.83
N ALA A 35 4.53 -16.67 -2.84
CA ALA A 35 5.87 -16.89 -3.37
C ALA A 35 6.99 -16.41 -2.43
N LEU A 36 6.77 -15.38 -1.61
CA LEU A 36 7.73 -14.95 -0.58
C LEU A 36 7.91 -15.99 0.52
N ASP A 37 6.83 -16.72 0.85
CA ASP A 37 6.86 -17.79 1.87
C ASP A 37 7.41 -19.10 1.32
N ASP A 38 7.46 -19.28 -0.02
CA ASP A 38 7.99 -20.48 -0.66
C ASP A 38 9.51 -20.41 -0.82
N THR A 39 10.24 -21.04 0.08
CA THR A 39 11.71 -21.09 0.07
C THR A 39 12.29 -21.83 -1.15
N SER A 40 11.47 -22.59 -1.89
CA SER A 40 11.86 -23.31 -3.11
C SER A 40 11.62 -22.50 -4.39
N PHE A 41 11.00 -21.32 -4.28
CA PHE A 41 10.66 -20.49 -5.44
C PHE A 41 11.90 -20.11 -6.25
N THR A 42 11.85 -20.35 -7.56
CA THR A 42 12.87 -19.96 -8.53
C THR A 42 12.23 -19.21 -9.68
N TYR A 43 12.93 -18.23 -10.21
CA TYR A 43 12.49 -17.47 -11.37
C TYR A 43 13.68 -17.20 -12.30
N GLU A 44 13.51 -17.54 -13.56
CA GLU A 44 14.47 -17.24 -14.61
C GLU A 44 13.83 -16.25 -15.59
N PRO A 45 14.35 -15.01 -15.72
CA PRO A 45 13.79 -14.01 -16.62
C PRO A 45 13.77 -14.54 -18.05
N ALA A 46 12.65 -14.41 -18.75
CA ALA A 46 12.55 -14.81 -20.13
C ALA A 46 13.52 -13.97 -20.98
N SER A 47 14.57 -14.60 -21.51
CA SER A 47 15.42 -13.98 -22.53
C SER A 47 14.53 -13.64 -23.75
N PRO A 48 14.72 -12.51 -24.42
CA PRO A 48 13.94 -12.17 -25.61
C PRO A 48 14.28 -13.12 -26.76
N LYS A 49 13.62 -14.28 -26.75
CA LYS A 49 13.69 -15.21 -27.87
C LYS A 49 12.74 -14.71 -28.95
N ALA A 50 13.29 -14.40 -30.10
CA ALA A 50 12.58 -13.97 -31.29
C ALA A 50 11.31 -14.79 -31.51
N ALA A 51 10.21 -14.09 -31.77
CA ALA A 51 8.94 -14.67 -32.18
C ALA A 51 9.13 -15.54 -33.41
N ALA A 52 9.20 -16.86 -33.23
CA ALA A 52 9.12 -17.82 -34.31
C ALA A 52 7.64 -18.07 -34.62
N ALA A 53 7.27 -17.78 -35.83
CA ALA A 53 5.93 -17.94 -36.40
C ALA A 53 5.38 -19.36 -36.14
N ALA A 54 4.19 -19.43 -35.55
CA ALA A 54 3.43 -20.65 -35.43
C ALA A 54 2.88 -21.06 -36.80
N THR A 55 3.35 -22.18 -37.32
CA THR A 55 2.81 -22.85 -38.50
C THR A 55 1.50 -23.57 -38.13
N PRO A 56 0.41 -23.43 -38.91
CA PRO A 56 -0.84 -24.11 -38.59
C PRO A 56 -0.70 -25.62 -38.90
N PRO A 57 -1.37 -26.51 -38.13
CA PRO A 57 -1.32 -27.95 -38.35
C PRO A 57 -2.16 -28.35 -39.59
N PRO A 58 -1.78 -29.45 -40.29
CA PRO A 58 -2.45 -29.87 -41.51
C PRO A 58 -3.83 -30.51 -41.22
N THR A 59 -4.78 -30.12 -42.02
CA THR A 59 -6.14 -30.64 -42.04
C THR A 59 -6.16 -32.04 -42.67
N THR A 60 -6.43 -33.08 -41.91
CA THR A 60 -6.75 -34.39 -42.47
C THR A 60 -8.25 -34.59 -42.49
N ALA A 61 -8.81 -34.61 -43.71
CA ALA A 61 -10.18 -35.01 -43.96
C ALA A 61 -10.33 -36.52 -43.75
N ARG A 62 -11.35 -36.96 -43.01
CA ARG A 62 -11.80 -38.34 -42.98
C ARG A 62 -13.32 -38.47 -43.05
N HIS A 63 -13.76 -39.31 -43.92
CA HIS A 63 -15.14 -39.60 -44.33
C HIS A 63 -16.00 -40.27 -43.25
N PRO A 64 -17.34 -40.22 -43.36
CA PRO A 64 -18.27 -40.57 -42.31
C PRO A 64 -18.72 -42.03 -42.35
N GLY A 65 -18.84 -42.65 -41.17
CA GLY A 65 -19.60 -43.90 -40.97
C GLY A 65 -20.75 -43.63 -39.97
N PRO A 66 -21.88 -44.34 -40.08
CA PRO A 66 -23.11 -43.98 -39.42
C PRO A 66 -23.22 -44.57 -38.01
N THR A 67 -22.88 -43.78 -36.97
CA THR A 67 -23.12 -44.11 -35.57
C THR A 67 -23.60 -42.89 -34.77
N TRP A 68 -24.53 -42.13 -35.32
CA TRP A 68 -25.00 -40.88 -34.72
C TRP A 68 -26.11 -41.04 -33.66
N ALA A 69 -26.65 -42.25 -33.45
CA ALA A 69 -27.68 -42.45 -32.44
C ALA A 69 -27.16 -42.57 -30.98
N LEU A 70 -25.90 -43.00 -30.75
CA LEU A 70 -25.31 -43.06 -29.41
C LEU A 70 -24.48 -41.83 -29.06
N ALA A 71 -24.03 -41.06 -30.07
CA ALA A 71 -23.26 -39.83 -29.84
C ALA A 71 -24.15 -38.68 -29.34
N GLY A 72 -25.43 -38.66 -29.66
CA GLY A 72 -26.38 -37.62 -29.23
C GLY A 72 -26.64 -37.62 -27.72
N VAL A 73 -26.71 -38.78 -27.10
CA VAL A 73 -26.97 -38.89 -25.62
C VAL A 73 -25.70 -38.50 -24.83
N ALA A 74 -24.52 -38.91 -25.31
CA ALA A 74 -23.27 -38.57 -24.68
C ALA A 74 -22.97 -37.06 -24.77
N ALA A 75 -23.27 -36.44 -25.92
CA ALA A 75 -23.11 -35.00 -26.10
C ALA A 75 -24.09 -34.16 -25.25
N ALA A 76 -25.31 -34.62 -25.06
CA ALA A 76 -26.28 -33.96 -24.18
C ALA A 76 -25.88 -34.04 -22.69
N VAL A 77 -25.38 -35.19 -22.24
CA VAL A 77 -24.93 -35.36 -20.85
C VAL A 77 -23.66 -34.52 -20.56
N THR A 78 -22.71 -34.47 -21.50
CA THR A 78 -21.51 -33.62 -21.33
C THR A 78 -21.83 -32.13 -21.44
N ALA A 79 -22.77 -31.70 -22.26
CA ALA A 79 -23.21 -30.31 -22.33
C ALA A 79 -23.96 -29.90 -21.06
N PHE A 80 -24.83 -30.79 -20.50
CA PHE A 80 -25.52 -30.51 -19.25
C PHE A 80 -24.57 -30.52 -18.05
N ALA A 81 -23.61 -31.45 -17.97
CA ALA A 81 -22.60 -31.49 -16.95
C ALA A 81 -21.64 -30.26 -17.03
N GLY A 82 -21.26 -29.87 -18.23
CA GLY A 82 -20.46 -28.67 -18.49
C GLY A 82 -21.21 -27.38 -18.11
N LEU A 83 -22.51 -27.28 -18.42
CA LEU A 83 -23.33 -26.14 -18.00
C LEU A 83 -23.54 -26.09 -16.49
N PHE A 84 -23.75 -27.28 -15.85
CA PHE A 84 -23.94 -27.35 -14.40
C PHE A 84 -22.65 -27.04 -13.63
N ILE A 85 -21.49 -27.52 -14.11
CA ILE A 85 -20.19 -27.17 -13.56
C ILE A 85 -19.86 -25.70 -13.83
N GLY A 86 -20.18 -25.18 -15.00
CA GLY A 86 -19.98 -23.77 -15.35
C GLY A 86 -20.84 -22.83 -14.51
N LEU A 87 -22.02 -23.24 -14.07
CA LEU A 87 -22.87 -22.48 -13.14
C LEU A 87 -22.44 -22.59 -11.67
N GLN A 88 -21.69 -23.65 -11.30
CA GLN A 88 -21.15 -23.82 -9.94
C GLN A 88 -19.77 -23.18 -9.77
N VAL A 89 -19.03 -23.03 -10.87
CA VAL A 89 -17.80 -22.23 -10.92
C VAL A 89 -18.18 -20.83 -11.45
N ALA A 90 -19.12 -20.17 -10.80
CA ALA A 90 -19.17 -18.74 -10.87
C ALA A 90 -17.83 -18.26 -10.28
N ALA A 91 -16.93 -17.80 -11.14
CA ALA A 91 -15.72 -17.14 -10.69
C ALA A 91 -16.16 -16.11 -9.65
N PRO A 92 -15.49 -16.04 -8.48
CA PRO A 92 -15.75 -14.95 -7.54
C PRO A 92 -15.69 -13.68 -8.37
N ASP A 93 -16.71 -12.84 -8.27
CA ASP A 93 -16.80 -11.58 -8.98
C ASP A 93 -15.43 -10.94 -8.94
N SER A 94 -14.72 -10.96 -10.06
CA SER A 94 -13.52 -10.16 -10.22
C SER A 94 -14.02 -8.75 -9.99
N VAL A 95 -13.73 -8.20 -8.82
CA VAL A 95 -13.95 -6.78 -8.52
C VAL A 95 -13.38 -6.07 -9.73
N PRO A 96 -14.21 -5.39 -10.55
CA PRO A 96 -13.70 -4.74 -11.73
C PRO A 96 -12.59 -3.84 -11.27
N ASN A 97 -11.40 -4.03 -11.82
CA ASN A 97 -10.25 -3.18 -11.57
C ASN A 97 -10.60 -1.82 -12.18
N GLN A 98 -11.48 -1.09 -11.49
CA GLN A 98 -11.83 0.28 -11.83
C GLN A 98 -10.56 1.08 -11.64
N ARG A 99 -9.84 1.26 -12.73
CA ARG A 99 -8.89 2.35 -12.82
C ARG A 99 -9.69 3.64 -12.70
N SER A 100 -9.97 4.05 -11.48
CA SER A 100 -10.51 5.37 -11.21
C SER A 100 -9.38 6.36 -11.48
N GLY A 101 -9.33 6.87 -12.69
CA GLY A 101 -8.61 8.11 -12.95
C GLY A 101 -9.41 9.22 -12.26
N PHE A 102 -8.84 9.87 -11.26
CA PHE A 102 -9.42 11.07 -10.69
C PHE A 102 -8.51 12.25 -11.01
N GLU A 103 -9.10 13.29 -11.55
CA GLU A 103 -8.44 14.57 -11.68
C GLU A 103 -8.58 15.29 -10.32
N HIS A 104 -7.50 15.45 -9.61
CA HIS A 104 -7.50 16.26 -8.40
C HIS A 104 -7.37 17.73 -8.82
N MET A 105 -8.49 18.42 -8.95
CA MET A 105 -8.45 19.88 -9.04
C MET A 105 -7.98 20.43 -7.69
N VAL A 106 -6.69 20.72 -7.64
CA VAL A 106 -6.11 21.45 -6.53
C VAL A 106 -6.59 22.88 -6.66
N ASP A 107 -7.49 23.30 -5.78
CA ASP A 107 -7.81 24.72 -5.63
C ASP A 107 -6.49 25.46 -5.34
N THR A 108 -6.28 26.62 -5.97
CA THR A 108 -5.04 27.40 -5.83
C THR A 108 -4.72 27.84 -4.40
N SER A 109 -5.67 27.71 -3.48
CA SER A 109 -5.48 27.84 -2.03
C SER A 109 -4.80 26.61 -1.39
N LEU A 110 -4.76 25.49 -2.10
CA LEU A 110 -4.20 24.20 -1.66
C LEU A 110 -2.76 24.07 -2.12
N ILE A 111 -1.84 24.62 -1.38
CA ILE A 111 -0.43 24.34 -1.58
C ILE A 111 -0.16 23.01 -0.90
N VAL A 112 -0.12 21.92 -1.68
CA VAL A 112 0.48 20.68 -1.23
C VAL A 112 1.93 21.01 -0.92
N SER A 113 2.25 21.18 0.36
CA SER A 113 3.62 21.45 0.78
C SER A 113 4.45 20.21 0.50
N THR A 114 5.13 20.20 -0.64
CA THR A 114 6.11 19.17 -0.99
C THR A 114 7.45 19.42 -0.29
N ALA A 115 7.57 20.52 0.45
CA ALA A 115 8.79 20.89 1.15
C ALA A 115 8.95 20.04 2.41
N CYS A 116 9.83 19.10 2.28
CA CYS A 116 10.57 18.43 3.34
C CYS A 116 9.79 17.59 4.35
N CYS A 117 9.17 16.57 4.14
CA CYS A 117 8.90 15.65 5.25
C CYS A 117 7.48 15.12 5.37
N GLY A 118 7.31 13.93 4.93
CA GLY A 118 6.10 13.13 5.13
C GLY A 118 5.16 13.18 3.92
N SER A 119 4.24 12.27 3.89
CA SER A 119 3.25 12.19 2.81
C SER A 119 2.35 13.42 2.86
N ALA A 120 2.49 14.34 1.90
CA ALA A 120 1.59 15.47 1.75
C ALA A 120 0.14 15.04 1.47
N LEU A 121 -0.05 13.78 1.11
CA LEU A 121 -1.32 13.17 0.76
C LEU A 121 -1.36 11.73 1.30
N VAL A 122 -2.44 11.37 1.96
CA VAL A 122 -2.69 10.01 2.47
C VAL A 122 -4.09 9.54 2.09
N VAL A 123 -4.22 8.27 1.78
CA VAL A 123 -5.50 7.63 1.46
C VAL A 123 -6.00 6.89 2.70
N SER A 124 -7.31 6.94 2.96
CA SER A 124 -7.92 6.16 4.03
C SER A 124 -7.77 4.65 3.79
N PRO A 125 -7.73 3.81 4.82
CA PRO A 125 -7.54 2.37 4.67
C PRO A 125 -8.58 1.68 3.79
N ASP A 126 -9.81 2.17 3.79
CA ASP A 126 -10.91 1.72 2.94
C ASP A 126 -10.87 2.27 1.50
N GLY A 127 -9.92 3.17 1.21
CA GLY A 127 -9.77 3.80 -0.10
C GLY A 127 -10.84 4.85 -0.43
N SER A 128 -11.73 5.19 0.48
CA SER A 128 -12.87 6.09 0.21
C SER A 128 -12.54 7.58 0.32
N ARG A 129 -11.45 7.94 0.99
CA ARG A 129 -11.08 9.32 1.32
C ARG A 129 -9.61 9.59 1.07
N ILE A 130 -9.32 10.86 0.81
CA ILE A 130 -7.96 11.40 0.76
C ILE A 130 -7.86 12.49 1.81
N ALA A 131 -6.81 12.44 2.64
CA ALA A 131 -6.42 13.56 3.48
C ALA A 131 -5.12 14.17 2.96
N HIS A 132 -5.03 15.49 2.99
CA HIS A 132 -3.84 16.22 2.56
C HIS A 132 -3.64 17.47 3.41
N LEU A 133 -2.42 17.96 3.42
CA LEU A 133 -2.13 19.26 4.01
C LEU A 133 -2.40 20.37 2.99
N GLY A 134 -3.02 21.44 3.44
CA GLY A 134 -3.28 22.61 2.64
C GLY A 134 -3.11 23.89 3.47
N ARG A 135 -3.34 25.03 2.87
CA ARG A 135 -3.36 26.32 3.57
C ARG A 135 -4.74 26.94 3.57
N ALA A 136 -5.23 27.28 4.75
CA ALA A 136 -6.39 28.13 4.94
C ALA A 136 -5.98 29.28 5.87
N ASP A 137 -6.39 30.51 5.54
CA ASP A 137 -6.10 31.72 6.32
C ASP A 137 -4.63 31.88 6.71
N GLY A 138 -3.72 31.50 5.80
CA GLY A 138 -2.27 31.58 5.98
C GLY A 138 -1.66 30.50 6.87
N ARG A 139 -2.46 29.60 7.44
CA ARG A 139 -2.01 28.49 8.28
C ARG A 139 -2.13 27.16 7.56
N THR A 140 -1.21 26.23 7.84
CA THR A 140 -1.33 24.85 7.38
C THR A 140 -2.47 24.18 8.12
N GLN A 141 -3.27 23.37 7.43
CA GLN A 141 -4.40 22.63 7.99
C GLN A 141 -4.57 21.30 7.24
N ILE A 142 -5.18 20.33 7.87
CA ILE A 142 -5.58 19.09 7.22
C ILE A 142 -6.90 19.30 6.49
N PHE A 143 -6.97 18.80 5.27
CA PHE A 143 -8.17 18.75 4.46
C PHE A 143 -8.51 17.30 4.15
N VAL A 144 -9.78 16.94 4.20
CA VAL A 144 -10.27 15.61 3.83
C VAL A 144 -11.24 15.75 2.65
N ARG A 145 -11.08 14.85 1.68
CA ARG A 145 -11.93 14.77 0.51
C ARG A 145 -12.42 13.32 0.34
N PRO A 146 -13.74 13.05 0.43
CA PRO A 146 -14.30 11.80 -0.09
C PRO A 146 -14.00 11.67 -1.59
N LEU A 147 -13.64 10.49 -2.08
CA LEU A 147 -13.33 10.30 -3.52
C LEU A 147 -14.50 10.60 -4.45
N GLU A 148 -15.72 10.48 -3.96
CA GLU A 148 -16.94 10.82 -4.69
C GLU A 148 -17.18 12.33 -4.84
N GLN A 149 -16.45 13.15 -4.07
CA GLN A 149 -16.57 14.60 -4.06
C GLN A 149 -15.39 15.26 -4.77
N LEU A 150 -15.63 16.39 -5.42
CA LEU A 150 -14.57 17.16 -6.09
C LEU A 150 -13.84 18.12 -5.16
N ARG A 151 -14.42 18.45 -4.02
CA ARG A 151 -13.87 19.46 -3.10
C ARG A 151 -13.42 18.83 -1.79
N SER A 152 -12.26 19.26 -1.32
CA SER A 152 -11.77 18.94 0.02
C SER A 152 -12.40 19.88 1.04
N GLN A 153 -12.59 19.38 2.26
CA GLN A 153 -13.09 20.18 3.38
C GLN A 153 -12.03 20.26 4.47
N PRO A 154 -11.83 21.43 5.08
CA PRO A 154 -10.88 21.58 6.17
C PRO A 154 -11.36 20.85 7.42
N VAL A 155 -10.47 20.13 8.05
CA VAL A 155 -10.70 19.47 9.34
C VAL A 155 -10.43 20.51 10.44
N ARG A 156 -11.48 20.96 11.12
CA ARG A 156 -11.37 21.96 12.17
C ARG A 156 -10.48 21.47 13.32
N GLY A 157 -9.70 22.40 13.88
CA GLY A 157 -8.79 22.11 15.00
C GLY A 157 -7.44 21.55 14.56
N THR A 158 -7.18 21.47 13.27
CA THR A 158 -5.89 21.01 12.73
C THR A 158 -5.01 22.16 12.22
N GLU A 159 -5.29 23.38 12.62
CA GLU A 159 -4.51 24.57 12.26
C GLU A 159 -3.08 24.44 12.79
N GLY A 160 -2.11 24.57 11.91
CA GLY A 160 -0.69 24.35 12.21
C GLY A 160 -0.23 22.90 12.08
N ALA A 161 -1.11 21.99 11.66
CA ALA A 161 -0.75 20.59 11.43
C ALA A 161 0.36 20.47 10.38
N ARG A 162 1.22 19.45 10.57
CA ARG A 162 2.29 19.13 9.61
C ARG A 162 2.12 17.71 9.26
N HIS A 163 2.01 16.71 9.60
CA HIS A 163 1.84 15.35 9.08
C HIS A 163 0.40 14.92 9.29
N ALA A 164 -0.10 14.05 8.46
CA ALA A 164 -1.41 13.45 8.62
C ALA A 164 -1.33 11.95 8.34
N ARG A 165 -1.99 11.16 9.16
CA ARG A 165 -2.13 9.72 8.96
C ARG A 165 -3.48 9.26 9.48
N PHE A 166 -4.24 8.55 8.65
CA PHE A 166 -5.47 7.90 9.12
C PHE A 166 -5.17 6.80 10.14
N SER A 167 -6.10 6.62 11.09
CA SER A 167 -6.16 5.40 11.89
C SER A 167 -6.43 4.19 11.00
N TYR A 168 -6.12 3.01 11.51
CA TYR A 168 -6.32 1.76 10.77
C TYR A 168 -7.79 1.54 10.34
N ASP A 169 -8.75 2.00 11.13
CA ASP A 169 -10.18 1.96 10.84
C ASP A 169 -10.70 3.19 10.05
N GLY A 170 -9.83 4.18 9.76
CA GLY A 170 -10.19 5.39 9.01
C GLY A 170 -11.01 6.42 9.78
N THR A 171 -11.35 6.19 11.06
CA THR A 171 -12.23 7.07 11.85
C THR A 171 -11.52 8.27 12.46
N TRP A 172 -10.18 8.19 12.61
CA TRP A 172 -9.34 9.24 13.17
C TRP A 172 -8.21 9.63 12.22
N ILE A 173 -7.66 10.82 12.44
CA ILE A 173 -6.42 11.28 11.81
C ILE A 173 -5.44 11.68 12.91
N ALA A 174 -4.28 11.03 12.94
CA ALA A 174 -3.13 11.47 13.73
C ALA A 174 -2.37 12.56 12.97
N PHE A 175 -1.89 13.55 13.71
CA PHE A 175 -1.07 14.64 13.17
C PHE A 175 -0.17 15.21 14.26
N ASN A 176 0.86 15.94 13.86
CA ASN A 176 1.58 16.74 14.82
C ASN A 176 1.28 18.22 14.65
N ASN A 177 1.21 18.92 15.78
CA ASN A 177 1.10 20.36 15.86
C ASN A 177 2.14 20.89 16.83
N ALA A 178 3.03 21.73 16.34
CA ALA A 178 4.19 22.19 17.12
C ALA A 178 4.98 21.02 17.71
N ASN A 179 4.92 20.83 19.02
CA ASN A 179 5.68 19.84 19.80
C ASN A 179 4.79 18.72 20.36
N SER A 180 3.62 18.50 19.78
CA SER A 180 2.63 17.54 20.26
C SER A 180 2.17 16.62 19.15
N LEU A 181 2.05 15.33 19.47
CA LEU A 181 1.32 14.36 18.67
C LEU A 181 -0.15 14.41 19.07
N MET A 182 -1.02 14.59 18.12
CA MET A 182 -2.46 14.79 18.34
C MET A 182 -3.27 13.85 17.45
N ARG A 183 -4.53 13.65 17.79
CA ARG A 183 -5.52 12.99 16.94
C ARG A 183 -6.81 13.80 16.88
N VAL A 184 -7.54 13.68 15.78
CA VAL A 184 -8.84 14.32 15.55
C VAL A 184 -9.76 13.34 14.81
N PRO A 185 -11.09 13.34 15.07
CA PRO A 185 -12.00 12.55 14.24
C PRO A 185 -11.91 12.98 12.77
N THR A 186 -11.98 12.03 11.85
CA THR A 186 -11.88 12.29 10.39
C THR A 186 -12.93 13.28 9.90
N GLU A 187 -14.10 13.28 10.53
CA GLU A 187 -15.21 14.24 10.23
C GLU A 187 -14.98 15.62 10.88
N GLY A 188 -13.88 15.80 11.58
CA GLY A 188 -13.60 17.02 12.34
C GLY A 188 -14.12 16.96 13.77
N GLY A 189 -13.62 17.87 14.60
CA GLY A 189 -13.97 17.93 16.02
C GLY A 189 -12.87 18.58 16.83
N GLN A 190 -12.91 18.38 18.14
CA GLN A 190 -11.86 18.87 19.01
C GLN A 190 -10.68 17.90 19.00
N PRO A 191 -9.47 18.36 18.67
CA PRO A 191 -8.29 17.52 18.72
C PRO A 191 -7.96 17.08 20.14
N ILE A 192 -7.43 15.87 20.26
CA ILE A 192 -7.00 15.27 21.51
C ILE A 192 -5.48 15.11 21.46
N THR A 193 -4.78 15.53 22.49
CA THR A 193 -3.34 15.32 22.62
C THR A 193 -3.09 13.85 23.00
N VAL A 194 -2.33 13.17 22.14
CA VAL A 194 -1.86 11.79 22.39
C VAL A 194 -0.58 11.81 23.22
N ALA A 195 0.39 12.66 22.84
CA ALA A 195 1.62 12.86 23.58
C ALA A 195 2.12 14.30 23.39
N GLY A 196 2.47 14.95 24.49
CA GLY A 196 3.06 16.29 24.50
C GLY A 196 4.57 16.22 24.66
N GLY A 197 5.28 17.29 24.23
CA GLY A 197 6.72 17.38 24.39
C GLY A 197 7.53 16.42 23.54
N VAL A 198 6.95 15.88 22.47
CA VAL A 198 7.57 14.82 21.63
C VAL A 198 8.62 15.35 20.65
N GLY A 199 8.80 16.67 20.54
CA GLY A 199 9.70 17.24 19.53
C GLY A 199 9.07 17.36 18.14
N THR A 200 9.92 17.53 17.13
CA THR A 200 9.46 17.63 15.73
C THR A 200 9.24 16.24 15.16
N VAL A 201 7.99 15.84 15.01
CA VAL A 201 7.62 14.58 14.36
C VAL A 201 7.83 14.72 12.86
N ARG A 202 8.47 13.73 12.26
CA ARG A 202 8.75 13.62 10.82
C ARG A 202 7.80 12.68 10.10
N ASP A 203 7.35 11.67 10.79
CA ASP A 203 6.53 10.62 10.19
C ASP A 203 5.65 9.96 11.25
N ILE A 204 4.50 9.47 10.80
CA ILE A 204 3.50 8.84 11.67
C ILE A 204 2.98 7.59 10.97
N ALA A 205 2.85 6.50 11.71
CA ALA A 205 2.14 5.29 11.32
C ALA A 205 1.14 4.92 12.41
N TRP A 206 -0.09 4.58 12.04
CA TRP A 206 -1.11 4.11 12.98
C TRP A 206 -1.41 2.64 12.71
N LEU A 207 -1.22 1.79 13.69
CA LEU A 207 -1.33 0.35 13.61
C LEU A 207 -2.74 -0.14 13.98
N ALA A 208 -3.03 -1.40 13.62
CA ALA A 208 -4.33 -2.02 13.88
C ALA A 208 -4.63 -2.23 15.37
N ASP A 209 -3.61 -2.35 16.20
CA ASP A 209 -3.71 -2.48 17.67
C ASP A 209 -3.90 -1.15 18.41
N ASN A 210 -4.26 -0.09 17.69
CA ASN A 210 -4.40 1.27 18.20
C ASN A 210 -3.09 1.90 18.72
N THR A 211 -1.94 1.40 18.26
CA THR A 211 -0.63 1.99 18.53
C THR A 211 -0.25 3.00 17.45
N ILE A 212 0.25 4.16 17.84
CA ILE A 212 0.88 5.13 16.95
C ILE A 212 2.39 5.00 17.07
N VAL A 213 3.05 4.77 15.93
CA VAL A 213 4.51 4.81 15.81
C VAL A 213 4.90 6.08 15.08
N TYR A 214 5.92 6.78 15.56
CA TYR A 214 6.39 8.01 14.95
C TYR A 214 7.90 8.13 15.00
N GLY A 215 8.45 8.82 14.02
CA GLY A 215 9.86 9.20 13.95
C GLY A 215 10.05 10.68 14.23
N LEU A 216 11.18 11.04 14.83
CA LEU A 216 11.54 12.43 15.10
C LEU A 216 12.51 12.99 14.06
N ASP A 217 12.58 14.31 14.01
CA ASP A 217 13.61 15.02 13.25
C ASP A 217 14.90 15.09 14.06
N GLY A 218 16.01 14.77 13.44
CA GLY A 218 17.33 14.80 14.07
C GLY A 218 18.17 13.60 13.66
N ASP A 219 19.48 13.74 13.88
CA ASP A 219 20.44 12.65 13.72
C ASP A 219 20.48 11.86 15.04
N GLY A 220 20.59 10.54 14.94
CA GLY A 220 20.50 9.65 16.10
C GLY A 220 19.08 9.35 16.57
N GLU A 221 18.06 9.96 15.92
CA GLU A 221 16.66 9.72 16.29
C GLU A 221 16.13 8.43 15.67
N GLY A 222 15.59 7.58 16.54
CA GLY A 222 14.89 6.36 16.17
C GLY A 222 13.39 6.54 16.14
N LEU A 223 12.69 5.43 16.29
CA LEU A 223 11.24 5.38 16.31
C LEU A 223 10.73 5.27 17.74
N TYR A 224 9.59 5.88 17.97
CA TYR A 224 8.85 5.85 19.23
C TYR A 224 7.47 5.28 19.00
N ARG A 225 6.91 4.64 20.01
CA ARG A 225 5.51 4.20 20.00
C ARG A 225 4.74 4.78 21.20
N VAL A 226 3.45 4.95 21.01
CA VAL A 226 2.52 5.37 22.06
C VAL A 226 1.13 4.83 21.75
N SER A 227 0.31 4.52 22.76
CA SER A 227 -1.11 4.23 22.51
C SER A 227 -1.80 5.46 21.94
N ALA A 228 -2.69 5.27 20.96
CA ALA A 228 -3.49 6.37 20.43
C ALA A 228 -4.37 7.01 21.51
N ASP A 229 -4.70 6.30 22.59
CA ASP A 229 -5.45 6.80 23.72
C ASP A 229 -4.61 7.65 24.70
N GLY A 230 -3.33 7.80 24.40
CA GLY A 230 -2.39 8.57 25.19
C GLY A 230 -1.47 7.69 26.05
N GLY A 231 -0.54 8.34 26.71
CA GLY A 231 0.44 7.69 27.58
C GLY A 231 1.86 8.20 27.37
N ALA A 232 2.81 7.57 28.06
CA ALA A 232 4.24 7.89 27.89
C ALA A 232 4.75 7.22 26.61
N PRO A 233 5.39 7.97 25.68
CA PRO A 233 6.06 7.39 24.54
C PRO A 233 7.23 6.48 24.94
N GLU A 234 7.39 5.38 24.23
CA GLU A 234 8.49 4.43 24.36
C GLU A 234 9.34 4.42 23.10
N GLN A 235 10.64 4.54 23.21
CA GLN A 235 11.55 4.39 22.08
C GLN A 235 11.69 2.91 21.73
N ILE A 236 11.42 2.56 20.48
CA ILE A 236 11.44 1.17 19.99
C ILE A 236 12.60 0.86 19.08
N THR A 237 13.26 1.87 18.51
CA THR A 237 14.48 1.69 17.73
C THR A 237 15.51 2.77 18.06
N VAL A 238 16.78 2.41 17.93
CA VAL A 238 17.91 3.35 18.06
C VAL A 238 18.82 3.14 16.85
N PRO A 239 19.11 4.19 16.07
CA PRO A 239 20.04 4.07 14.95
C PRO A 239 21.42 3.68 15.44
N GLY A 240 22.01 2.68 14.77
CA GLY A 240 23.36 2.18 15.09
C GLY A 240 24.43 3.01 14.38
N SER A 241 25.01 4.01 15.01
CA SER A 241 26.07 4.83 14.43
C SER A 241 27.28 4.02 13.98
N ALA A 242 27.62 2.94 14.70
CA ALA A 242 28.67 1.99 14.31
C ALA A 242 28.32 1.17 13.04
N ALA A 243 27.01 1.03 12.74
CA ALA A 243 26.52 0.43 11.50
C ALA A 243 26.34 1.45 10.37
N GLY A 244 26.71 2.71 10.58
CA GLY A 244 26.55 3.77 9.59
C GLY A 244 25.11 4.28 9.48
N GLU A 245 24.29 4.11 10.51
CA GLU A 245 22.90 4.56 10.53
C GLU A 245 22.80 5.96 11.15
N ARG A 246 22.09 6.86 10.50
CA ARG A 246 21.86 8.23 10.96
C ARG A 246 20.48 8.39 11.63
N ALA A 247 19.44 7.84 11.03
CA ALA A 247 18.07 7.97 11.51
C ALA A 247 17.16 6.89 10.93
N HIS A 248 16.04 6.63 11.60
CA HIS A 248 14.97 5.76 11.12
C HIS A 248 13.77 6.62 10.72
N ARG A 249 13.32 6.51 9.45
CA ARG A 249 12.30 7.41 8.87
C ARG A 249 11.41 6.70 7.85
N TYR A 250 10.44 7.46 7.30
CA TYR A 250 9.55 7.05 6.21
C TYR A 250 8.74 5.80 6.52
N LEU A 251 7.89 5.93 7.53
CA LEU A 251 7.07 4.84 8.04
C LEU A 251 5.91 4.51 7.10
N ASN A 252 5.83 3.27 6.67
CA ASN A 252 4.73 2.76 5.85
C ASN A 252 4.16 1.49 6.49
N PRO A 253 2.97 1.58 7.12
CA PRO A 253 2.27 0.40 7.59
C PRO A 253 1.95 -0.53 6.41
N LEU A 254 2.21 -1.81 6.59
CA LEU A 254 1.82 -2.83 5.62
C LEU A 254 0.33 -3.20 5.78
N PRO A 255 -0.29 -3.78 4.74
CA PRO A 255 -1.62 -4.36 4.87
C PRO A 255 -1.70 -5.31 6.07
N GLY A 256 -2.81 -5.25 6.81
CA GLY A 256 -2.94 -5.96 8.10
C GLY A 256 -2.56 -5.14 9.32
N GLY A 257 -1.83 -4.01 9.15
CA GLY A 257 -1.61 -3.01 10.19
C GLY A 257 -0.76 -3.45 11.38
N SER A 258 -0.06 -4.58 11.30
CA SER A 258 0.80 -5.10 12.38
C SER A 258 2.30 -4.92 12.11
N VAL A 259 2.68 -4.57 10.89
CA VAL A 259 4.06 -4.43 10.44
C VAL A 259 4.26 -3.05 9.81
N ILE A 260 5.41 -2.45 10.05
CA ILE A 260 5.82 -1.17 9.45
C ILE A 260 7.10 -1.40 8.65
N LEU A 261 7.11 -0.92 7.41
CA LEU A 261 8.35 -0.67 6.69
C LEU A 261 8.90 0.69 7.10
N MET A 262 10.20 0.75 7.34
CA MET A 262 10.91 2.00 7.60
C MET A 262 12.14 2.11 6.69
N THR A 263 12.60 3.33 6.48
CA THR A 263 13.89 3.58 5.84
C THR A 263 14.94 3.85 6.91
N VAL A 264 16.03 3.11 6.85
CA VAL A 264 17.24 3.40 7.61
C VAL A 264 18.07 4.41 6.80
N MET A 265 18.22 5.62 7.33
CA MET A 265 19.01 6.68 6.71
C MET A 265 20.49 6.44 6.99
N PRO A 266 21.36 6.41 5.96
CA PRO A 266 22.77 6.27 6.19
C PRO A 266 23.40 7.58 6.75
N LEU A 267 24.50 7.44 7.47
CA LEU A 267 25.41 8.56 7.70
C LEU A 267 25.94 9.04 6.35
N GLU A 268 25.89 10.33 6.12
CA GLU A 268 26.52 10.90 4.93
C GLU A 268 28.04 10.71 5.03
N ALA A 269 28.66 10.14 4.00
CA ALA A 269 30.10 10.13 3.88
C ALA A 269 30.55 11.60 3.73
N GLY A 270 31.29 12.10 4.72
CA GLY A 270 31.86 13.43 4.72
C GLY A 270 32.94 13.59 3.64
#